data_3f616d09f5f870f243023247d246b032
#
_entry.id   3f616d09f5f870f243023247d246b032
#
_cell.length_a   1.000
_cell.length_b   1.000
_cell.length_c   1.000
_cell.angle_alpha   90.00
_cell.angle_beta   90.00
_cell.angle_gamma   90.00
#
_symmetry.space_group_name_H-M   'P 1'
#
loop_
_entity.id
_entity.type
_entity.pdbx_description
1 polymer ?
#
loop_
_entity_poly.entity_id
_entity_poly.type
_entity_poly.pdbx_seq_one_letter_code
_entity_poly.pdbx_strand_id
1 'polypeptide(L)'
;RNISVGAKKEVYNIIINNPSITFYYLQGNHDNGSFVSYLDEIPANLRMFGKEWTSYSAGIINNGSITKDIVITGVELDSDNVGKIYGSLSLNAGNYNIVVLHGQEASHVSKNNAQIISLKDLRNRGIDYLALGHVHEYSSDRLDARGVYCYPGCLEGRGFDEAGEHGFVVLDIDETSGSYDTYFVPFARRNIYVAQVDVTGCESTFEIKQFS
;
A
#
# COMPACT_ATOMS: atom_id res chain seq x y z
N ARG A 1 -17.15 -3.28 -2.00
CA ARG A 1 -17.95 -2.61 -3.06
C ARG A 1 -17.20 -2.75 -4.36
N ASN A 2 -17.86 -3.23 -5.41
CA ASN A 2 -17.24 -3.35 -6.73
C ASN A 2 -16.89 -1.96 -7.28
N ILE A 3 -15.70 -1.84 -7.89
CA ILE A 3 -15.29 -0.63 -8.61
C ILE A 3 -16.24 -0.41 -9.78
N SER A 4 -16.72 0.82 -9.98
CA SER A 4 -17.61 1.14 -11.09
C SER A 4 -16.93 0.94 -12.44
N VAL A 5 -17.70 0.62 -13.48
CA VAL A 5 -17.16 0.47 -14.86
C VAL A 5 -16.48 1.76 -15.32
N GLY A 6 -17.03 2.93 -14.97
CA GLY A 6 -16.43 4.22 -15.30
C GLY A 6 -15.05 4.40 -14.66
N ALA A 7 -14.91 4.05 -13.37
CA ALA A 7 -13.61 4.14 -12.67
C ALA A 7 -12.57 3.16 -13.25
N LYS A 8 -12.97 1.94 -13.62
CA LYS A 8 -12.08 0.98 -14.27
C LYS A 8 -11.56 1.50 -15.60
N LYS A 9 -12.45 2.08 -16.42
CA LYS A 9 -12.09 2.69 -17.69
C LYS A 9 -11.12 3.86 -17.51
N GLU A 10 -11.33 4.67 -16.49
CA GLU A 10 -10.46 5.80 -16.17
C GLU A 10 -9.05 5.34 -15.77
N VAL A 11 -8.95 4.37 -14.87
CA VAL A 11 -7.67 3.76 -14.48
C VAL A 11 -6.96 3.15 -15.69
N TYR A 12 -7.67 2.40 -16.54
CA TYR A 12 -7.10 1.86 -17.76
C TYR A 12 -6.56 2.94 -18.69
N ASN A 13 -7.33 4.01 -18.90
CA ASN A 13 -6.92 5.14 -19.73
C ASN A 13 -5.68 5.85 -19.17
N ILE A 14 -5.59 6.01 -17.85
CA ILE A 14 -4.39 6.57 -17.20
C ILE A 14 -3.18 5.71 -17.50
N ILE A 15 -3.29 4.40 -17.39
CA ILE A 15 -2.18 3.47 -17.66
C ILE A 15 -1.70 3.58 -19.10
N ILE A 16 -2.60 3.45 -20.08
CA ILE A 16 -2.21 3.43 -21.50
C ILE A 16 -1.73 4.79 -22.01
N ASN A 17 -2.22 5.90 -21.43
CA ASN A 17 -1.81 7.25 -21.82
C ASN A 17 -0.49 7.69 -21.17
N ASN A 18 0.08 6.90 -20.26
CA ASN A 18 1.36 7.17 -19.62
C ASN A 18 2.35 6.01 -19.84
N PRO A 19 2.77 5.73 -21.07
CA PRO A 19 3.59 4.55 -21.41
C PRO A 19 5.00 4.58 -20.81
N SER A 20 5.50 5.74 -20.39
CA SER A 20 6.78 5.90 -19.71
C SER A 20 6.73 5.56 -18.21
N ILE A 21 5.53 5.38 -17.64
CA ILE A 21 5.33 5.02 -16.25
C ILE A 21 5.02 3.53 -16.19
N THR A 22 5.77 2.78 -15.38
CA THR A 22 5.42 1.40 -15.08
C THR A 22 4.50 1.35 -13.87
N PHE A 23 3.34 0.76 -14.06
CA PHE A 23 2.34 0.56 -13.01
C PHE A 23 2.47 -0.85 -12.43
N TYR A 24 2.41 -0.96 -11.11
CA TYR A 24 2.40 -2.23 -10.39
C TYR A 24 1.07 -2.38 -9.67
N TYR A 25 0.36 -3.45 -9.97
CA TYR A 25 -0.96 -3.71 -9.42
C TYR A 25 -0.95 -4.97 -8.56
N LEU A 26 -1.33 -4.81 -7.32
CA LEU A 26 -1.63 -5.89 -6.38
C LEU A 26 -3.11 -5.81 -6.02
N GLN A 27 -3.83 -6.90 -6.21
CA GLN A 27 -5.25 -7.00 -5.91
C GLN A 27 -5.51 -6.92 -4.40
N GLY A 28 -6.44 -6.05 -4.02
CA GLY A 28 -6.93 -5.97 -2.65
C GLY A 28 -8.14 -6.88 -2.42
N ASN A 29 -8.48 -7.12 -1.16
CA ASN A 29 -9.57 -8.00 -0.74
C ASN A 29 -10.97 -7.58 -1.24
N HIS A 30 -11.15 -6.33 -1.64
CA HIS A 30 -12.40 -5.81 -2.19
C HIS A 30 -12.47 -5.80 -3.72
N ASP A 31 -11.39 -6.13 -4.41
CA ASP A 31 -11.32 -6.05 -5.87
C ASP A 31 -11.93 -7.28 -6.56
N ASN A 32 -11.87 -8.46 -5.95
CA ASN A 32 -12.43 -9.73 -6.47
C ASN A 32 -12.15 -9.95 -7.97
N GLY A 33 -10.95 -9.60 -8.46
CA GLY A 33 -10.59 -9.69 -9.87
C GLY A 33 -11.33 -8.70 -10.78
N SER A 34 -12.08 -7.77 -10.21
CA SER A 34 -13.01 -6.93 -10.98
C SER A 34 -12.32 -5.95 -11.93
N PHE A 35 -11.11 -5.49 -11.61
CA PHE A 35 -10.30 -4.66 -12.51
C PHE A 35 -9.68 -5.51 -13.62
N VAL A 36 -9.05 -6.63 -13.24
CA VAL A 36 -8.37 -7.53 -14.19
C VAL A 36 -9.34 -8.10 -15.22
N SER A 37 -10.52 -8.53 -14.77
CA SER A 37 -11.58 -9.06 -15.68
C SER A 37 -12.16 -8.02 -16.63
N TYR A 38 -11.88 -6.74 -16.42
CA TYR A 38 -12.26 -5.65 -17.32
C TYR A 38 -11.25 -5.45 -18.46
N LEU A 39 -10.02 -5.94 -18.30
CA LEU A 39 -8.96 -5.74 -19.28
C LEU A 39 -9.08 -6.80 -20.39
N ASP A 40 -9.31 -6.36 -21.63
CA ASP A 40 -9.24 -7.24 -22.80
C ASP A 40 -7.78 -7.65 -23.07
N GLU A 41 -6.85 -6.71 -22.89
CA GLU A 41 -5.41 -6.94 -22.96
C GLU A 41 -4.71 -6.23 -21.80
N ILE A 42 -3.67 -6.86 -21.25
CA ILE A 42 -2.84 -6.26 -20.21
C ILE A 42 -1.89 -5.26 -20.86
N PRO A 43 -1.95 -3.95 -20.51
CA PRO A 43 -1.04 -2.95 -21.05
C PRO A 43 0.42 -3.31 -20.80
N ALA A 44 1.30 -3.01 -21.78
CA ALA A 44 2.72 -3.36 -21.71
C ALA A 44 3.47 -2.73 -20.52
N ASN A 45 2.95 -1.62 -19.99
CA ASN A 45 3.48 -0.91 -18.83
C ASN A 45 2.75 -1.24 -17.51
N LEU A 46 1.87 -2.26 -17.49
CA LEU A 46 1.21 -2.78 -16.28
C LEU A 46 1.87 -4.09 -15.85
N ARG A 47 2.32 -4.16 -14.61
CA ARG A 47 2.86 -5.33 -13.95
C ARG A 47 1.87 -5.79 -12.88
N MET A 48 1.58 -7.07 -12.85
CA MET A 48 0.59 -7.65 -11.95
C MET A 48 1.23 -8.72 -11.08
N PHE A 49 0.79 -8.79 -9.84
CA PHE A 49 1.17 -9.85 -8.92
C PHE A 49 0.05 -10.88 -8.84
N GLY A 50 0.43 -12.12 -8.59
CA GLY A 50 -0.49 -13.23 -8.42
C GLY A 50 -0.29 -13.94 -7.07
N LYS A 51 -0.72 -15.19 -6.98
CA LYS A 51 -0.69 -16.00 -5.75
C LYS A 51 0.69 -16.59 -5.39
N GLU A 52 1.68 -16.38 -6.25
CA GLU A 52 3.08 -16.76 -6.04
C GLU A 52 3.94 -15.49 -6.06
N TRP A 53 5.08 -15.53 -5.34
CA TRP A 53 6.01 -14.43 -5.37
C TRP A 53 6.48 -14.13 -6.80
N THR A 54 6.21 -12.92 -7.24
CA THR A 54 6.61 -12.43 -8.55
C THR A 54 7.49 -11.19 -8.36
N SER A 55 8.60 -11.13 -9.09
CA SER A 55 9.56 -10.03 -9.00
C SER A 55 9.73 -9.34 -10.34
N TYR A 56 9.82 -8.01 -10.31
CA TYR A 56 10.07 -7.16 -11.46
C TYR A 56 11.25 -6.23 -11.18
N SER A 57 12.15 -6.07 -12.15
CA SER A 57 13.14 -5.00 -12.11
C SER A 57 12.45 -3.65 -12.34
N ALA A 58 12.73 -2.68 -11.46
CA ALA A 58 12.15 -1.33 -11.51
C ALA A 58 13.18 -0.24 -11.82
N GLY A 59 14.47 -0.56 -11.74
CA GLY A 59 15.55 0.38 -11.98
C GLY A 59 16.90 -0.16 -11.50
N ILE A 60 17.91 0.66 -11.60
CA ILE A 60 19.28 0.32 -11.21
C ILE A 60 19.88 1.49 -10.44
N ILE A 61 20.50 1.18 -9.30
CA ILE A 61 21.36 2.10 -8.56
C ILE A 61 22.79 1.87 -9.03
N ASN A 62 23.45 2.91 -9.54
CA ASN A 62 24.83 2.81 -10.03
C ASN A 62 25.66 4.03 -9.62
N ASN A 63 26.58 3.83 -8.69
CA ASN A 63 27.49 4.88 -8.24
C ASN A 63 28.91 4.78 -8.86
N GLY A 64 29.06 4.02 -9.95
CA GLY A 64 30.34 3.79 -10.61
C GLY A 64 31.21 2.67 -9.99
N SER A 65 30.98 2.32 -8.73
CA SER A 65 31.69 1.25 -8.01
C SER A 65 30.79 0.06 -7.68
N ILE A 66 29.51 0.33 -7.45
CA ILE A 66 28.51 -0.67 -7.06
C ILE A 66 27.31 -0.50 -7.97
N THR A 67 26.81 -1.61 -8.51
CA THR A 67 25.53 -1.69 -9.23
C THR A 67 24.58 -2.58 -8.46
N LYS A 68 23.38 -2.07 -8.18
CA LYS A 68 22.30 -2.80 -7.52
C LYS A 68 21.02 -2.67 -8.32
N ASP A 69 20.31 -3.76 -8.50
CA ASP A 69 18.95 -3.68 -9.06
C ASP A 69 17.97 -3.18 -8.01
N ILE A 70 17.02 -2.36 -8.44
CA ILE A 70 15.81 -2.05 -7.67
C ILE A 70 14.77 -3.09 -8.08
N VAL A 71 14.34 -3.93 -7.15
CA VAL A 71 13.43 -5.04 -7.42
C VAL A 71 12.16 -4.89 -6.62
N ILE A 72 11.02 -4.95 -7.31
CA ILE A 72 9.69 -4.96 -6.68
C ILE A 72 9.16 -6.38 -6.70
N THR A 73 8.94 -6.96 -5.52
CA THR A 73 8.45 -8.33 -5.32
C THR A 73 7.12 -8.30 -4.61
N GLY A 74 6.11 -8.97 -5.14
CA GLY A 74 4.78 -8.98 -4.54
C GLY A 74 4.09 -10.33 -4.65
N VAL A 75 3.07 -10.53 -3.83
CA VAL A 75 2.19 -11.70 -3.85
C VAL A 75 0.80 -11.35 -3.32
N GLU A 76 -0.24 -11.88 -3.93
CA GLU A 76 -1.60 -11.82 -3.40
C GLU A 76 -1.77 -12.81 -2.25
N LEU A 77 -2.14 -12.30 -1.08
CA LEU A 77 -2.43 -13.15 0.09
C LEU A 77 -3.88 -13.65 0.04
N ASP A 78 -4.04 -14.93 0.30
CA ASP A 78 -5.36 -15.57 0.48
C ASP A 78 -5.32 -16.62 1.60
N SER A 79 -6.47 -17.24 1.87
CA SER A 79 -6.58 -18.28 2.90
C SER A 79 -5.68 -19.50 2.66
N ASP A 80 -5.32 -19.78 1.42
CA ASP A 80 -4.60 -20.98 1.02
C ASP A 80 -3.08 -20.80 1.15
N ASN A 81 -2.58 -19.56 1.00
CA ASN A 81 -1.15 -19.27 0.98
C ASN A 81 -0.63 -18.53 2.22
N VAL A 82 -1.42 -17.70 2.91
CA VAL A 82 -0.99 -16.80 3.98
C VAL A 82 -0.14 -17.45 5.07
N GLY A 83 -0.40 -18.71 5.41
CA GLY A 83 0.34 -19.44 6.45
C GLY A 83 1.71 -19.99 6.02
N LYS A 84 2.05 -20.00 4.74
CA LYS A 84 3.27 -20.67 4.20
C LYS A 84 4.10 -19.75 3.31
N ILE A 85 3.49 -18.71 2.76
CA ILE A 85 4.07 -17.89 1.69
C ILE A 85 5.37 -17.19 2.10
N TYR A 86 5.48 -16.78 3.36
CA TYR A 86 6.68 -16.10 3.86
C TYR A 86 7.93 -16.98 3.82
N GLY A 87 7.78 -18.30 4.01
CA GLY A 87 8.89 -19.24 3.95
C GLY A 87 9.54 -19.36 2.58
N SER A 88 8.78 -19.12 1.51
CA SER A 88 9.24 -19.17 0.12
C SER A 88 9.74 -17.84 -0.43
N LEU A 89 9.66 -16.74 0.34
CA LEU A 89 10.24 -15.45 -0.06
C LEU A 89 11.76 -15.57 -0.17
N SER A 90 12.29 -15.35 -1.37
CA SER A 90 13.71 -15.35 -1.67
C SER A 90 14.09 -14.05 -2.34
N LEU A 91 14.91 -13.23 -1.67
CA LEU A 91 15.36 -11.94 -2.14
C LEU A 91 16.90 -11.95 -2.22
N ASN A 92 17.45 -11.31 -3.25
CA ASN A 92 18.87 -11.03 -3.30
C ASN A 92 19.21 -9.85 -2.38
N ALA A 93 19.93 -10.10 -1.29
CA ALA A 93 20.32 -9.06 -0.34
C ALA A 93 21.23 -7.97 -0.93
N GLY A 94 21.85 -8.22 -2.08
CA GLY A 94 22.64 -7.23 -2.83
C GLY A 94 21.80 -6.19 -3.55
N ASN A 95 20.52 -6.44 -3.77
CA ASN A 95 19.60 -5.53 -4.43
C ASN A 95 18.97 -4.54 -3.44
N TYR A 96 18.31 -3.51 -3.98
CA TYR A 96 17.32 -2.72 -3.25
C TYR A 96 15.94 -3.40 -3.42
N ASN A 97 15.44 -3.99 -2.35
CA ASN A 97 14.25 -4.83 -2.39
C ASN A 97 13.02 -4.09 -1.84
N ILE A 98 12.05 -3.88 -2.71
CA ILE A 98 10.71 -3.39 -2.35
C ILE A 98 9.78 -4.61 -2.34
N VAL A 99 9.12 -4.88 -1.22
CA VAL A 99 8.12 -5.94 -1.14
C VAL A 99 6.74 -5.32 -1.03
N VAL A 100 5.77 -5.83 -1.80
CA VAL A 100 4.40 -5.31 -1.86
C VAL A 100 3.43 -6.38 -1.37
N LEU A 101 2.62 -6.06 -0.37
CA LEU A 101 1.60 -6.93 0.20
C LEU A 101 0.31 -6.15 0.50
N HIS A 102 -0.82 -6.86 0.51
CA HIS A 102 -2.10 -6.31 0.93
C HIS A 102 -2.66 -7.11 2.09
N GLY A 103 -2.81 -6.48 3.24
CA GLY A 103 -3.35 -7.11 4.45
C GLY A 103 -3.06 -6.30 5.70
N GLN A 104 -3.62 -6.75 6.82
CA GLN A 104 -3.44 -6.12 8.13
C GLN A 104 -2.34 -6.82 8.92
N GLU A 105 -1.51 -6.05 9.60
CA GLU A 105 -0.47 -6.59 10.47
C GLU A 105 -1.08 -7.35 11.66
N ALA A 106 -0.44 -8.48 12.01
CA ALA A 106 -0.97 -9.48 12.93
C ALA A 106 -1.29 -8.97 14.36
N SER A 107 -0.64 -7.91 14.84
CA SER A 107 -0.88 -7.36 16.17
C SER A 107 -2.23 -6.66 16.32
N HIS A 108 -2.89 -6.32 15.21
CA HIS A 108 -4.14 -5.55 15.17
C HIS A 108 -5.37 -6.37 14.72
N VAL A 109 -5.27 -7.69 14.66
CA VAL A 109 -6.29 -8.52 14.01
C VAL A 109 -7.36 -9.05 14.95
N SER A 110 -8.62 -8.90 14.55
CA SER A 110 -9.72 -9.77 15.01
C SER A 110 -9.61 -11.17 14.35
N LYS A 111 -9.87 -12.23 15.08
CA LYS A 111 -9.53 -13.64 14.86
C LYS A 111 -9.93 -14.34 13.55
N ASN A 112 -10.41 -13.64 12.50
CA ASN A 112 -10.97 -14.28 11.29
C ASN A 112 -10.53 -13.63 9.97
N ASN A 113 -9.32 -13.07 9.86
CA ASN A 113 -8.91 -12.40 8.64
C ASN A 113 -7.88 -13.25 7.86
N ALA A 114 -8.23 -13.65 6.62
CA ALA A 114 -7.35 -14.40 5.73
C ALA A 114 -6.16 -13.57 5.20
N GLN A 115 -6.13 -12.27 5.48
CA GLN A 115 -5.10 -11.34 5.00
C GLN A 115 -4.29 -10.77 6.16
N ILE A 116 -3.73 -11.67 6.98
CA ILE A 116 -2.87 -11.29 8.08
C ILE A 116 -1.42 -11.26 7.61
N ILE A 117 -0.77 -10.10 7.78
CA ILE A 117 0.65 -9.93 7.50
C ILE A 117 1.46 -10.19 8.76
N SER A 118 2.39 -11.14 8.69
CA SER A 118 3.34 -11.42 9.75
C SER A 118 4.63 -10.62 9.53
N LEU A 119 4.74 -9.45 10.15
CA LEU A 119 5.99 -8.68 10.12
C LEU A 119 7.17 -9.48 10.70
N LYS A 120 6.89 -10.33 11.68
CA LYS A 120 7.90 -11.22 12.30
C LYS A 120 8.58 -12.12 11.25
N ASP A 121 7.81 -12.67 10.33
CA ASP A 121 8.32 -13.59 9.30
C ASP A 121 8.99 -12.86 8.12
N LEU A 122 8.76 -11.54 7.99
CA LEU A 122 9.37 -10.67 6.99
C LEU A 122 10.65 -10.00 7.48
N ARG A 123 10.87 -9.90 8.80
CA ARG A 123 12.09 -9.31 9.37
C ARG A 123 13.34 -10.08 8.96
N ASN A 124 14.43 -9.35 8.72
CA ASN A 124 15.74 -9.88 8.34
C ASN A 124 15.75 -10.70 7.04
N ARG A 125 14.76 -10.47 6.15
CA ARG A 125 14.68 -11.09 4.83
C ARG A 125 15.34 -10.28 3.73
N GLY A 126 16.00 -9.16 4.04
CA GLY A 126 16.66 -8.30 3.05
C GLY A 126 15.71 -7.32 2.36
N ILE A 127 14.63 -6.95 3.02
CA ILE A 127 13.66 -5.96 2.55
C ILE A 127 14.16 -4.56 2.94
N ASP A 128 14.20 -3.63 1.97
CA ASP A 128 14.51 -2.22 2.20
C ASP A 128 13.22 -1.42 2.45
N TYR A 129 12.18 -1.70 1.67
CA TYR A 129 10.89 -1.06 1.80
C TYR A 129 9.75 -2.07 1.67
N LEU A 130 8.89 -2.17 2.67
CA LEU A 130 7.70 -3.01 2.66
C LEU A 130 6.47 -2.12 2.45
N ALA A 131 5.95 -2.08 1.22
CA ALA A 131 4.76 -1.34 0.85
C ALA A 131 3.51 -2.17 1.15
N LEU A 132 2.67 -1.67 2.05
CA LEU A 132 1.49 -2.36 2.54
C LEU A 132 0.21 -1.63 2.13
N GLY A 133 -0.81 -2.38 1.71
CA GLY A 133 -2.18 -1.89 1.53
C GLY A 133 -3.13 -2.50 2.57
N HIS A 134 -4.39 -2.09 2.58
CA HIS A 134 -5.49 -2.53 3.43
C HIS A 134 -5.84 -1.56 4.57
N VAL A 135 -4.89 -1.05 5.31
CA VAL A 135 -5.13 -0.06 6.37
C VAL A 135 -5.33 1.31 5.72
N HIS A 136 -6.43 1.99 6.07
CA HIS A 136 -6.81 3.27 5.46
C HIS A 136 -6.16 4.48 6.12
N GLU A 137 -5.49 4.30 7.23
CA GLU A 137 -4.71 5.33 7.94
C GLU A 137 -3.24 5.24 7.55
N TYR A 138 -2.60 6.39 7.34
CA TYR A 138 -1.16 6.45 7.10
C TYR A 138 -0.38 6.03 8.34
N SER A 139 0.54 5.11 8.17
CA SER A 139 1.51 4.75 9.21
C SER A 139 2.79 4.20 8.59
N SER A 140 3.92 4.51 9.21
CA SER A 140 5.22 3.98 8.82
C SER A 140 6.07 3.74 10.06
N ASP A 141 6.81 2.61 10.08
CA ASP A 141 7.72 2.27 11.16
C ASP A 141 8.85 1.36 10.65
N ARG A 142 9.83 1.08 11.49
CA ARG A 142 10.94 0.18 11.17
C ARG A 142 10.47 -1.26 11.11
N LEU A 143 10.82 -1.93 10.03
CA LEU A 143 10.66 -3.37 9.90
C LEU A 143 11.77 -4.09 10.70
N ASP A 144 13.02 -3.72 10.44
CA ASP A 144 14.21 -4.27 11.10
C ASP A 144 15.40 -3.28 11.00
N ALA A 145 16.64 -3.77 11.10
CA ALA A 145 17.83 -2.92 11.01
C ALA A 145 18.05 -2.33 9.60
N ARG A 146 17.50 -2.98 8.54
CA ARG A 146 17.67 -2.60 7.14
C ARG A 146 16.51 -1.79 6.61
N GLY A 147 15.28 -2.22 6.89
CA GLY A 147 14.11 -1.74 6.19
C GLY A 147 13.04 -1.11 7.06
N VAL A 148 12.10 -0.48 6.37
CA VAL A 148 10.89 0.11 6.92
C VAL A 148 9.65 -0.54 6.30
N TYR A 149 8.51 -0.44 6.97
CA TYR A 149 7.22 -0.75 6.36
C TYR A 149 6.31 0.48 6.39
N CYS A 150 5.39 0.55 5.44
CA CYS A 150 4.52 1.69 5.30
C CYS A 150 3.13 1.28 4.79
N TYR A 151 2.11 1.74 5.48
CA TYR A 151 0.73 1.83 5.00
C TYR A 151 0.50 3.27 4.53
N PRO A 152 0.26 3.53 3.24
CA PRO A 152 0.01 4.89 2.74
C PRO A 152 -1.37 5.43 3.12
N GLY A 153 -2.26 4.58 3.64
CA GLY A 153 -3.66 4.90 3.85
C GLY A 153 -4.48 4.81 2.57
N CYS A 154 -5.58 5.52 2.51
CA CYS A 154 -6.41 5.68 1.32
C CYS A 154 -6.29 7.09 0.75
N LEU A 155 -6.61 7.28 -0.54
CA LEU A 155 -6.49 8.57 -1.22
C LEU A 155 -7.52 9.60 -0.73
N GLU A 156 -8.67 9.15 -0.24
CA GLU A 156 -9.74 10.00 0.28
C GLU A 156 -10.60 9.22 1.28
N GLY A 157 -10.91 9.80 2.42
CA GLY A 157 -11.81 9.22 3.40
C GLY A 157 -13.24 9.11 2.88
N ARG A 158 -13.90 7.99 3.16
CA ARG A 158 -15.27 7.68 2.69
C ARG A 158 -16.30 7.63 3.79
N GLY A 159 -15.87 7.58 5.04
CA GLY A 159 -16.73 7.45 6.22
C GLY A 159 -16.22 8.28 7.38
N PHE A 160 -17.06 8.49 8.38
CA PHE A 160 -16.71 9.23 9.60
C PHE A 160 -15.67 8.52 10.46
N ASP A 161 -15.42 7.27 10.22
CA ASP A 161 -14.37 6.43 10.80
C ASP A 161 -13.00 6.64 10.14
N GLU A 162 -12.96 7.36 9.02
CA GLU A 162 -11.74 7.69 8.29
C GLU A 162 -11.46 9.20 8.41
N ALA A 163 -11.24 9.66 9.64
CA ALA A 163 -10.89 11.06 9.91
C ALA A 163 -9.39 11.31 9.70
N GLY A 164 -9.03 12.56 9.37
CA GLY A 164 -7.65 12.99 9.20
C GLY A 164 -7.24 13.22 7.75
N GLU A 165 -5.94 13.31 7.53
CA GLU A 165 -5.37 13.54 6.21
C GLU A 165 -5.28 12.21 5.43
N HIS A 166 -5.64 12.28 4.15
CA HIS A 166 -5.56 11.16 3.22
C HIS A 166 -4.73 11.52 2.00
N GLY A 167 -4.00 10.55 1.46
CA GLY A 167 -3.09 10.79 0.35
C GLY A 167 -2.34 9.54 -0.07
N PHE A 168 -1.11 9.73 -0.48
CA PHE A 168 -0.21 8.67 -0.91
C PHE A 168 1.21 8.92 -0.41
N VAL A 169 2.04 7.90 -0.51
CA VAL A 169 3.47 7.98 -0.14
C VAL A 169 4.31 7.97 -1.40
N VAL A 170 5.29 8.85 -1.45
CA VAL A 170 6.37 8.82 -2.42
C VAL A 170 7.58 8.15 -1.77
N LEU A 171 8.14 7.18 -2.44
CA LEU A 171 9.45 6.60 -2.15
C LEU A 171 10.41 7.11 -3.23
N ASP A 172 11.29 8.01 -2.85
CA ASP A 172 12.31 8.59 -3.72
C ASP A 172 13.64 7.87 -3.49
N ILE A 173 14.20 7.31 -4.55
CA ILE A 173 15.46 6.55 -4.50
C ILE A 173 16.48 7.25 -5.38
N ASP A 174 17.55 7.73 -4.78
CA ASP A 174 18.69 8.28 -5.52
C ASP A 174 19.45 7.16 -6.23
N GLU A 175 19.38 7.14 -7.56
CA GLU A 175 19.99 6.10 -8.38
C GLU A 175 21.54 6.09 -8.33
N THR A 176 22.15 7.15 -7.79
CA THR A 176 23.59 7.27 -7.64
C THR A 176 24.07 6.79 -6.28
N SER A 177 23.48 7.30 -5.21
CA SER A 177 23.90 6.95 -3.84
C SER A 177 23.21 5.70 -3.30
N GLY A 178 22.02 5.39 -3.80
CA GLY A 178 21.14 4.37 -3.24
C GLY A 178 20.49 4.78 -1.92
N SER A 179 20.63 6.05 -1.53
CA SER A 179 19.84 6.59 -0.44
C SER A 179 18.38 6.72 -0.85
N TYR A 180 17.50 6.67 0.10
CA TYR A 180 16.08 6.86 -0.16
C TYR A 180 15.43 7.75 0.90
N ASP A 181 14.40 8.46 0.46
CA ASP A 181 13.50 9.22 1.31
C ASP A 181 12.06 8.79 1.08
N THR A 182 11.25 8.88 2.13
CA THR A 182 9.82 8.64 2.03
C THR A 182 9.06 9.81 2.59
N TYR A 183 8.05 10.28 1.88
CA TYR A 183 7.20 11.35 2.36
C TYR A 183 5.75 11.12 1.96
N PHE A 184 4.87 11.47 2.91
CA PHE A 184 3.43 11.45 2.69
C PHE A 184 3.01 12.70 1.93
N VAL A 185 2.18 12.51 0.89
CA VAL A 185 1.61 13.61 0.09
C VAL A 185 0.11 13.67 0.33
N PRO A 186 -0.39 14.68 1.04
CA PRO A 186 -1.82 14.90 1.18
C PRO A 186 -2.47 15.11 -0.19
N PHE A 187 -3.52 14.38 -0.49
CA PHE A 187 -4.16 14.38 -1.81
C PHE A 187 -5.68 14.54 -1.74
N ALA A 188 -6.29 14.18 -0.61
CA ALA A 188 -7.75 14.22 -0.45
C ALA A 188 -8.32 15.61 -0.70
N ARG A 189 -9.44 15.67 -1.41
CA ARG A 189 -10.20 16.91 -1.62
C ARG A 189 -11.04 17.31 -0.41
N ARG A 190 -11.37 16.33 0.44
CA ARG A 190 -12.19 16.51 1.64
C ARG A 190 -11.52 15.79 2.79
N ASN A 191 -11.34 16.53 3.88
CA ASN A 191 -10.88 15.95 5.13
C ASN A 191 -12.07 15.85 6.09
N ILE A 192 -12.14 14.75 6.83
CA ILE A 192 -13.10 14.52 7.88
C ILE A 192 -12.42 14.84 9.19
N TYR A 193 -13.03 15.73 9.98
CA TYR A 193 -12.51 16.10 11.29
C TYR A 193 -13.45 15.61 12.37
N VAL A 194 -12.89 15.14 13.48
CA VAL A 194 -13.63 14.81 14.69
C VAL A 194 -13.54 15.99 15.64
N ALA A 195 -14.66 16.62 15.93
CA ALA A 195 -14.78 17.63 16.96
C ALA A 195 -15.38 17.02 18.22
N GLN A 196 -14.71 17.18 19.36
CA GLN A 196 -15.28 16.81 20.66
C GLN A 196 -15.83 18.07 21.32
N VAL A 197 -17.09 18.00 21.69
CA VAL A 197 -17.78 19.09 22.39
C VAL A 197 -18.13 18.61 23.80
N ASP A 198 -17.62 19.30 24.80
CA ASP A 198 -18.04 19.05 26.19
C ASP A 198 -19.43 19.62 26.42
N VAL A 199 -20.38 18.74 26.65
CA VAL A 199 -21.77 19.07 26.93
C VAL A 199 -22.12 18.91 28.41
N THR A 200 -21.13 18.79 29.27
CA THR A 200 -21.34 18.69 30.73
C THR A 200 -22.07 19.94 31.23
N GLY A 201 -23.20 19.73 31.88
CA GLY A 201 -24.05 20.82 32.41
C GLY A 201 -25.08 21.36 31.42
N CYS A 202 -25.16 20.87 30.19
CA CYS A 202 -26.29 21.17 29.30
C CYS A 202 -27.54 20.42 29.76
N GLU A 203 -28.64 21.18 29.96
CA GLU A 203 -29.90 20.59 30.40
C GLU A 203 -30.88 20.31 29.23
N SER A 204 -30.54 20.77 28.03
CA SER A 204 -31.41 20.62 26.85
C SER A 204 -30.64 20.41 25.56
N THR A 205 -31.27 19.75 24.58
CA THR A 205 -30.73 19.62 23.20
C THR A 205 -30.59 20.96 22.48
N PHE A 206 -31.28 22.00 22.92
CA PHE A 206 -31.15 23.36 22.38
C PHE A 206 -29.82 23.99 22.78
N GLU A 207 -29.38 23.80 24.02
CA GLU A 207 -28.10 24.28 24.51
C GLU A 207 -26.94 23.57 23.78
N ILE A 208 -27.03 22.25 23.58
CA ILE A 208 -26.03 21.47 22.84
C ILE A 208 -25.87 21.99 21.40
N LYS A 209 -26.98 22.39 20.74
CA LYS A 209 -26.93 22.92 19.37
C LYS A 209 -26.23 24.28 19.25
N GLN A 210 -25.97 24.98 20.32
CA GLN A 210 -25.21 26.24 20.29
C GLN A 210 -23.70 26.04 20.17
N PHE A 211 -23.21 24.80 20.34
CA PHE A 211 -21.81 24.42 20.22
C PHE A 211 -21.47 23.75 18.85
N SER A 212 -22.44 23.60 17.97
CA SER A 212 -22.29 22.94 16.65
C SER A 212 -22.07 23.91 15.49
#